data_d1f3cd48f1776fcc7a074bdc70d65e31
#
_entry.id   d1f3cd48f1776fcc7a074bdc70d65e31
#
_cell.length_a   1.000
_cell.length_b   1.000
_cell.length_c   1.000
_cell.angle_alpha   90.00
_cell.angle_beta   90.00
_cell.angle_gamma   90.00
#
_symmetry.space_group_name_H-M   'P 1'
#
loop_
_entity.id
_entity.type
_entity.pdbx_description
1 polymer ?
#
loop_
_entity_poly.entity_id
_entity_poly.type
_entity_poly.pdbx_seq_one_letter_code
_entity_poly.pdbx_strand_id
1 'polypeptide(L)'
;VVAVMITSDKAYDNVEWIWGYRETDRLGGKDPYSASKGMAELAIRTFVESYFSHSDSNVRVGITRAGNVIGGGDWAVDRIVPDCMRAWSKSEVVDIRSPMATRPWQHVLEPLSGYLALGAMLASNEQLHGDAYNFGPPAHQNHPVKELIDEMAKYWDHVKWNDVSESEEHLHEAGLLKLNCDKALFDLNWMPTLQFKETIRMTVEWYKRYYQANDSSMYDFTIAQIEEYTRLALSREMNWAIK
;
A
#
# COMPACT_ATOMS: atom_id res chain seq x y z
N VAL A 1 -7.80 -24.47 6.38
CA VAL A 1 -6.84 -23.63 5.63
C VAL A 1 -7.33 -22.20 5.65
N VAL A 2 -6.43 -21.24 5.94
CA VAL A 2 -6.72 -19.80 5.83
C VAL A 2 -5.93 -19.25 4.66
N ALA A 3 -6.61 -18.49 3.79
CA ALA A 3 -6.02 -17.83 2.62
C ALA A 3 -6.36 -16.33 2.62
N VAL A 4 -5.35 -15.50 2.55
CA VAL A 4 -5.49 -14.04 2.34
C VAL A 4 -5.10 -13.73 0.90
N MET A 5 -6.08 -13.34 0.10
CA MET A 5 -5.94 -13.09 -1.33
C MET A 5 -5.65 -11.61 -1.56
N ILE A 6 -4.41 -11.31 -1.98
CA ILE A 6 -3.96 -9.94 -2.14
C ILE A 6 -4.33 -9.42 -3.54
N THR A 7 -5.15 -8.37 -3.58
CA THR A 7 -5.52 -7.66 -4.82
C THR A 7 -4.97 -6.23 -4.80
N SER A 8 -5.74 -5.22 -5.16
CA SER A 8 -5.29 -3.84 -5.25
C SER A 8 -6.47 -2.88 -5.19
N ASP A 9 -6.22 -1.64 -4.79
CA ASP A 9 -7.15 -0.51 -4.97
C ASP A 9 -7.53 -0.28 -6.43
N LYS A 10 -6.70 -0.72 -7.36
CA LYS A 10 -6.98 -0.69 -8.81
C LYS A 10 -8.11 -1.63 -9.25
N ALA A 11 -8.61 -2.49 -8.35
CA ALA A 11 -9.79 -3.30 -8.63
C ALA A 11 -11.09 -2.47 -8.72
N TYR A 12 -11.11 -1.24 -8.19
CA TYR A 12 -12.27 -0.35 -8.27
C TYR A 12 -12.43 0.31 -9.64
N ASP A 13 -13.67 0.53 -10.06
CA ASP A 13 -14.01 1.43 -11.17
C ASP A 13 -13.80 2.88 -10.72
N ASN A 14 -12.60 3.41 -10.93
CA ASN A 14 -12.20 4.72 -10.45
C ASN A 14 -12.89 5.85 -11.25
N VAL A 15 -13.78 6.56 -10.59
CA VAL A 15 -14.48 7.77 -11.09
C VAL A 15 -13.92 9.07 -10.51
N GLU A 16 -12.79 9.00 -9.81
CA GLU A 16 -12.04 10.14 -9.25
C GLU A 16 -12.86 11.06 -8.33
N TRP A 17 -13.77 10.48 -7.56
CA TRP A 17 -14.55 11.23 -6.59
C TRP A 17 -13.77 11.52 -5.29
N ILE A 18 -14.32 12.42 -4.46
CA ILE A 18 -13.65 12.88 -3.24
C ILE A 18 -13.71 11.88 -2.08
N TRP A 19 -14.58 10.88 -2.15
CA TRP A 19 -14.72 9.85 -1.11
C TRP A 19 -13.75 8.69 -1.32
N GLY A 20 -13.36 8.04 -0.21
CA GLY A 20 -12.64 6.77 -0.28
C GLY A 20 -13.57 5.64 -0.76
N TYR A 21 -13.04 4.75 -1.62
CA TYR A 21 -13.76 3.57 -2.09
C TYR A 21 -13.97 2.59 -0.96
N ARG A 22 -15.20 2.08 -0.85
CA ARG A 22 -15.60 1.05 0.12
C ARG A 22 -15.61 -0.31 -0.57
N GLU A 23 -15.56 -1.36 0.21
CA GLU A 23 -15.50 -2.75 -0.29
C GLU A 23 -16.72 -3.16 -1.13
N THR A 24 -17.84 -2.47 -0.94
CA THR A 24 -19.10 -2.63 -1.69
C THR A 24 -19.18 -1.81 -2.97
N ASP A 25 -18.23 -0.89 -3.20
CA ASP A 25 -18.24 -0.06 -4.39
C ASP A 25 -17.87 -0.88 -5.63
N ARG A 26 -18.23 -0.36 -6.81
CA ARG A 26 -18.14 -1.07 -8.07
C ARG A 26 -16.71 -1.45 -8.40
N LEU A 27 -16.52 -2.71 -8.78
CA LEU A 27 -15.28 -3.20 -9.37
C LEU A 27 -15.25 -2.93 -10.86
N GLY A 28 -14.05 -2.68 -11.40
CA GLY A 28 -13.86 -2.40 -12.82
C GLY A 28 -12.44 -1.94 -13.10
N GLY A 29 -12.26 -1.24 -14.21
CA GLY A 29 -10.98 -0.64 -14.56
C GLY A 29 -11.00 -0.17 -16.01
N LYS A 30 -10.35 0.97 -16.26
CA LYS A 30 -10.26 1.59 -17.58
C LYS A 30 -9.00 1.15 -18.36
N ASP A 31 -8.15 0.37 -17.74
CA ASP A 31 -6.93 -0.18 -18.33
C ASP A 31 -6.83 -1.69 -18.04
N PRO A 32 -6.01 -2.45 -18.83
CA PRO A 32 -5.90 -3.90 -18.68
C PRO A 32 -5.44 -4.36 -17.29
N TYR A 33 -4.57 -3.61 -16.62
CA TYR A 33 -4.09 -3.95 -15.28
C TYR A 33 -5.23 -3.83 -14.26
N SER A 34 -5.92 -2.69 -14.24
CA SER A 34 -7.05 -2.44 -13.35
C SER A 34 -8.17 -3.44 -13.57
N ALA A 35 -8.53 -3.70 -14.85
CA ALA A 35 -9.51 -4.71 -15.20
C ALA A 35 -9.12 -6.10 -14.71
N SER A 36 -7.84 -6.48 -14.84
CA SER A 36 -7.35 -7.78 -14.35
C SER A 36 -7.51 -7.95 -12.84
N LYS A 37 -7.33 -6.87 -12.06
CA LYS A 37 -7.53 -6.89 -10.61
C LYS A 37 -9.00 -7.04 -10.23
N GLY A 38 -9.90 -6.35 -10.94
CA GLY A 38 -11.35 -6.52 -10.77
C GLY A 38 -11.81 -7.94 -11.13
N MET A 39 -11.32 -8.50 -12.25
CA MET A 39 -11.60 -9.89 -12.66
C MET A 39 -11.09 -10.91 -11.64
N ALA A 40 -9.91 -10.71 -11.08
CA ALA A 40 -9.36 -11.58 -10.03
C ALA A 40 -10.30 -11.65 -8.81
N GLU A 41 -10.85 -10.52 -8.37
CA GLU A 41 -11.79 -10.50 -7.25
C GLU A 41 -13.11 -11.20 -7.56
N LEU A 42 -13.65 -11.01 -8.77
CA LEU A 42 -14.84 -11.72 -9.20
C LEU A 42 -14.60 -13.23 -9.23
N ALA A 43 -13.44 -13.66 -9.72
CA ALA A 43 -13.06 -15.08 -9.71
C ALA A 43 -12.97 -15.62 -8.28
N ILE A 44 -12.27 -14.92 -7.37
CA ILE A 44 -12.13 -15.34 -5.97
C ILE A 44 -13.52 -15.49 -5.32
N ARG A 45 -14.40 -14.49 -5.46
CA ARG A 45 -15.76 -14.55 -4.92
C ARG A 45 -16.55 -15.73 -5.47
N THR A 46 -16.48 -15.98 -6.78
CA THR A 46 -17.14 -17.13 -7.40
C THR A 46 -16.65 -18.46 -6.81
N PHE A 47 -15.33 -18.62 -6.61
CA PHE A 47 -14.78 -19.81 -5.97
C PHE A 47 -15.23 -19.94 -4.51
N VAL A 48 -15.24 -18.85 -3.76
CA VAL A 48 -15.75 -18.84 -2.38
C VAL A 48 -17.19 -19.32 -2.34
N GLU A 49 -18.06 -18.70 -3.13
CA GLU A 49 -19.50 -19.02 -3.14
C GLU A 49 -19.78 -20.44 -3.62
N SER A 50 -19.07 -20.91 -4.66
CA SER A 50 -19.36 -22.21 -5.29
C SER A 50 -18.72 -23.41 -4.56
N TYR A 51 -17.58 -23.22 -3.89
CA TYR A 51 -16.78 -24.34 -3.37
C TYR A 51 -16.43 -24.25 -1.89
N PHE A 52 -16.36 -23.04 -1.31
CA PHE A 52 -15.83 -22.86 0.03
C PHE A 52 -16.87 -22.40 1.07
N SER A 53 -18.08 -22.05 0.64
CA SER A 53 -19.18 -21.64 1.53
C SER A 53 -20.00 -22.82 2.09
N HIS A 54 -19.67 -24.06 1.73
CA HIS A 54 -20.34 -25.23 2.25
C HIS A 54 -19.90 -25.55 3.68
N SER A 55 -20.79 -26.08 4.49
CA SER A 55 -20.57 -26.36 5.92
C SER A 55 -19.47 -27.36 6.22
N ASP A 56 -19.06 -28.18 5.25
CA ASP A 56 -17.97 -29.14 5.32
C ASP A 56 -16.62 -28.58 4.85
N SER A 57 -16.60 -27.34 4.36
CA SER A 57 -15.38 -26.69 3.92
C SER A 57 -14.53 -26.20 5.10
N ASN A 58 -13.25 -26.63 5.13
CA ASN A 58 -12.25 -26.14 6.05
C ASN A 58 -11.41 -24.97 5.49
N VAL A 59 -11.85 -24.36 4.38
CA VAL A 59 -11.16 -23.23 3.74
C VAL A 59 -11.82 -21.94 4.17
N ARG A 60 -11.01 -20.98 4.63
CA ARG A 60 -11.43 -19.61 4.93
C ARG A 60 -10.64 -18.67 4.05
N VAL A 61 -11.31 -17.79 3.35
CA VAL A 61 -10.71 -16.83 2.39
C VAL A 61 -11.06 -15.42 2.79
N GLY A 62 -10.08 -14.53 2.82
CA GLY A 62 -10.28 -13.09 2.89
C GLY A 62 -9.61 -12.39 1.71
N ILE A 63 -10.19 -11.31 1.22
CA ILE A 63 -9.67 -10.52 0.10
C ILE A 63 -9.13 -9.21 0.64
N THR A 64 -7.98 -8.75 0.16
CA THR A 64 -7.37 -7.51 0.63
C THR A 64 -7.06 -6.57 -0.53
N ARG A 65 -7.33 -5.29 -0.33
CA ARG A 65 -7.04 -4.21 -1.26
C ARG A 65 -6.16 -3.18 -0.58
N ALA A 66 -5.04 -2.87 -1.21
CA ALA A 66 -4.16 -1.79 -0.79
C ALA A 66 -3.60 -1.08 -2.02
N GLY A 67 -3.23 0.18 -1.87
CA GLY A 67 -2.65 0.97 -2.94
C GLY A 67 -1.57 1.90 -2.44
N ASN A 68 -0.73 2.37 -3.38
CA ASN A 68 0.35 3.32 -3.14
C ASN A 68 1.30 2.91 -2.01
N VAL A 69 1.59 1.61 -1.97
CA VAL A 69 2.50 1.00 -1.01
C VAL A 69 3.93 1.31 -1.41
N ILE A 70 4.71 1.85 -0.48
CA ILE A 70 6.14 2.13 -0.64
C ILE A 70 6.94 1.48 0.48
N GLY A 71 8.20 1.22 0.23
CA GLY A 71 9.10 0.59 1.19
C GLY A 71 10.45 0.30 0.56
N GLY A 72 11.40 -0.15 1.36
CA GLY A 72 12.70 -0.55 0.87
C GLY A 72 12.64 -1.83 0.02
N GLY A 73 13.58 -1.96 -0.93
CA GLY A 73 13.72 -3.17 -1.75
C GLY A 73 12.78 -3.28 -2.95
N ASP A 74 11.99 -2.27 -3.25
CA ASP A 74 11.26 -2.18 -4.53
C ASP A 74 12.21 -1.66 -5.62
N TRP A 75 12.34 -2.43 -6.70
CA TRP A 75 13.20 -2.09 -7.84
C TRP A 75 12.42 -1.99 -9.16
N ALA A 76 11.09 -1.99 -9.07
CA ALA A 76 10.26 -1.87 -10.26
C ALA A 76 10.49 -0.52 -10.96
N VAL A 77 10.50 -0.55 -12.29
CA VAL A 77 10.57 0.66 -13.12
C VAL A 77 9.22 1.35 -13.17
N ASP A 78 9.20 2.62 -13.52
CA ASP A 78 7.99 3.45 -13.59
C ASP A 78 7.26 3.59 -12.24
N ARG A 79 8.03 3.51 -11.15
CA ARG A 79 7.55 3.80 -9.80
C ARG A 79 8.34 4.94 -9.19
N ILE A 80 7.62 5.95 -8.71
CA ILE A 80 8.20 7.23 -8.27
C ILE A 80 9.34 7.05 -7.25
N VAL A 81 9.15 6.27 -6.19
CA VAL A 81 10.17 6.11 -5.15
C VAL A 81 11.40 5.35 -5.66
N PRO A 82 11.29 4.14 -6.24
CA PRO A 82 12.43 3.44 -6.83
C PRO A 82 13.18 4.26 -7.89
N ASP A 83 12.46 4.99 -8.74
CA ASP A 83 13.07 5.81 -9.81
C ASP A 83 13.87 6.98 -9.21
N CYS A 84 13.31 7.68 -8.22
CA CYS A 84 14.03 8.70 -7.46
C CYS A 84 15.29 8.14 -6.79
N MET A 85 15.17 7.02 -6.07
CA MET A 85 16.31 6.43 -5.37
C MET A 85 17.43 6.02 -6.33
N ARG A 86 17.09 5.41 -7.47
CA ARG A 86 18.07 5.03 -8.50
C ARG A 86 18.80 6.24 -9.09
N ALA A 87 18.07 7.29 -9.44
CA ALA A 87 18.66 8.47 -10.05
C ALA A 87 19.52 9.25 -9.03
N TRP A 88 18.97 9.52 -7.84
CA TRP A 88 19.71 10.28 -6.83
C TRP A 88 20.94 9.57 -6.28
N SER A 89 20.95 8.22 -6.26
CA SER A 89 22.16 7.46 -5.92
C SER A 89 23.31 7.69 -6.88
N LYS A 90 23.01 8.14 -8.11
CA LYS A 90 23.99 8.51 -9.14
C LYS A 90 24.13 10.02 -9.31
N SER A 91 23.49 10.83 -8.46
CA SER A 91 23.41 12.29 -8.59
C SER A 91 22.72 12.78 -9.88
N GLU A 92 21.88 11.93 -10.47
CA GLU A 92 21.08 12.22 -11.66
C GLU A 92 19.79 12.98 -11.30
N VAL A 93 19.17 13.63 -12.29
CA VAL A 93 17.90 14.34 -12.18
C VAL A 93 16.75 13.38 -12.50
N VAL A 94 15.63 13.50 -11.81
CA VAL A 94 14.40 12.74 -12.10
C VAL A 94 13.36 13.64 -12.74
N ASP A 95 12.74 13.18 -13.82
CA ASP A 95 11.62 13.86 -14.45
C ASP A 95 10.30 13.40 -13.84
N ILE A 96 9.50 14.35 -13.35
CA ILE A 96 8.23 14.10 -12.69
C ILE A 96 7.08 14.57 -13.57
N ARG A 97 6.26 13.63 -14.02
CA ARG A 97 5.15 13.89 -14.98
C ARG A 97 3.93 14.52 -14.33
N SER A 98 3.61 14.16 -13.08
CA SER A 98 2.38 14.57 -12.41
C SER A 98 2.64 14.96 -10.95
N PRO A 99 3.39 16.06 -10.69
CA PRO A 99 3.78 16.46 -9.33
C PRO A 99 2.61 16.82 -8.43
N MET A 100 1.48 17.23 -9.00
CA MET A 100 0.27 17.57 -8.25
C MET A 100 -0.73 16.42 -8.07
N ALA A 101 -0.48 15.26 -8.69
CA ALA A 101 -1.32 14.08 -8.47
C ALA A 101 -1.21 13.62 -7.01
N THR A 102 -2.35 13.41 -6.36
CA THR A 102 -2.40 13.03 -4.95
C THR A 102 -2.50 11.52 -4.78
N ARG A 103 -1.83 10.99 -3.77
CA ARG A 103 -1.85 9.56 -3.45
C ARG A 103 -1.88 9.33 -1.93
N PRO A 104 -2.60 8.31 -1.48
CA PRO A 104 -2.58 7.86 -0.08
C PRO A 104 -1.37 6.96 0.17
N TRP A 105 -0.19 7.57 0.29
CA TRP A 105 1.07 6.85 0.52
C TRP A 105 1.06 6.07 1.83
N GLN A 106 1.44 4.81 1.79
CA GLN A 106 1.59 3.97 2.99
C GLN A 106 2.85 3.11 2.92
N HIS A 107 3.43 2.83 4.08
CA HIS A 107 4.56 1.92 4.17
C HIS A 107 4.11 0.47 3.97
N VAL A 108 4.95 -0.38 3.38
CA VAL A 108 4.64 -1.79 3.13
C VAL A 108 4.23 -2.57 4.38
N LEU A 109 4.74 -2.20 5.55
CA LEU A 109 4.38 -2.84 6.82
C LEU A 109 2.93 -2.57 7.23
N GLU A 110 2.30 -1.50 6.75
CA GLU A 110 0.89 -1.21 7.04
C GLU A 110 -0.05 -2.27 6.48
N PRO A 111 -0.12 -2.48 5.15
CA PRO A 111 -1.01 -3.51 4.64
C PRO A 111 -0.59 -4.91 5.09
N LEU A 112 0.71 -5.19 5.30
CA LEU A 112 1.16 -6.49 5.82
C LEU A 112 0.64 -6.76 7.21
N SER A 113 0.61 -5.78 8.13
CA SER A 113 0.00 -5.94 9.45
C SER A 113 -1.50 -6.25 9.35
N GLY A 114 -2.20 -5.57 8.42
CA GLY A 114 -3.61 -5.82 8.16
C GLY A 114 -3.87 -7.23 7.57
N TYR A 115 -3.03 -7.69 6.66
CA TYR A 115 -3.15 -9.03 6.07
C TYR A 115 -2.94 -10.11 7.12
N LEU A 116 -1.97 -9.94 8.01
CA LEU A 116 -1.72 -10.87 9.11
C LEU A 116 -2.86 -10.84 10.13
N ALA A 117 -3.38 -9.67 10.47
CA ALA A 117 -4.54 -9.53 11.36
C ALA A 117 -5.77 -10.22 10.77
N LEU A 118 -6.09 -9.99 9.50
CA LEU A 118 -7.18 -10.69 8.81
C LEU A 118 -6.97 -12.20 8.81
N GLY A 119 -5.77 -12.67 8.48
CA GLY A 119 -5.44 -14.11 8.48
C GLY A 119 -5.61 -14.76 9.85
N ALA A 120 -5.18 -14.10 10.91
CA ALA A 120 -5.34 -14.57 12.28
C ALA A 120 -6.82 -14.62 12.70
N MET A 121 -7.60 -13.59 12.36
CA MET A 121 -9.02 -13.56 12.71
C MET A 121 -9.87 -14.55 11.89
N LEU A 122 -9.58 -14.75 10.62
CA LEU A 122 -10.22 -15.76 9.78
C LEU A 122 -10.07 -17.17 10.35
N ALA A 123 -8.99 -17.45 11.07
CA ALA A 123 -8.78 -18.75 11.70
C ALA A 123 -9.84 -19.07 12.77
N SER A 124 -10.39 -18.05 13.43
CA SER A 124 -11.33 -18.20 14.56
C SER A 124 -12.73 -17.64 14.29
N ASN A 125 -12.89 -16.79 13.26
CA ASN A 125 -14.16 -16.12 12.95
C ASN A 125 -14.61 -16.42 11.51
N GLU A 126 -15.62 -17.26 11.37
CA GLU A 126 -16.20 -17.61 10.07
C GLU A 126 -16.96 -16.50 9.39
N GLN A 127 -17.42 -15.49 10.12
CA GLN A 127 -18.18 -14.37 9.56
C GLN A 127 -17.38 -13.50 8.61
N LEU A 128 -16.04 -13.56 8.71
CA LEU A 128 -15.13 -12.81 7.82
C LEU A 128 -14.86 -13.54 6.50
N HIS A 129 -15.37 -14.79 6.35
CA HIS A 129 -15.10 -15.62 5.18
C HIS A 129 -15.75 -15.05 3.91
N GLY A 130 -14.94 -14.89 2.86
CA GLY A 130 -15.38 -14.35 1.56
C GLY A 130 -15.38 -12.82 1.47
N ASP A 131 -15.14 -12.14 2.58
CA ASP A 131 -15.17 -10.69 2.66
C ASP A 131 -13.88 -10.03 2.13
N ALA A 132 -14.07 -8.84 1.55
CA ALA A 132 -12.96 -7.96 1.15
C ALA A 132 -12.71 -6.89 2.20
N TYR A 133 -11.45 -6.46 2.32
CA TYR A 133 -10.99 -5.41 3.24
C TYR A 133 -10.01 -4.46 2.57
N ASN A 134 -10.22 -3.18 2.77
CA ASN A 134 -9.33 -2.11 2.36
C ASN A 134 -8.29 -1.82 3.45
N PHE A 135 -7.04 -1.65 3.04
CA PHE A 135 -5.94 -1.25 3.91
C PHE A 135 -5.23 -0.02 3.32
N GLY A 136 -5.29 1.08 4.02
CA GLY A 136 -4.73 2.36 3.59
C GLY A 136 -4.63 3.37 4.73
N PRO A 137 -3.97 4.50 4.51
CA PRO A 137 -3.86 5.57 5.49
C PRO A 137 -5.22 6.27 5.69
N PRO A 138 -5.39 7.01 6.79
CA PRO A 138 -6.57 7.84 7.01
C PRO A 138 -6.81 8.81 5.86
N ALA A 139 -8.08 9.16 5.60
CA ALA A 139 -8.49 9.98 4.46
C ALA A 139 -7.79 11.36 4.36
N HIS A 140 -7.31 11.92 5.48
CA HIS A 140 -6.57 13.17 5.51
C HIS A 140 -5.10 13.04 5.08
N GLN A 141 -4.55 11.82 5.03
CA GLN A 141 -3.20 11.53 4.55
C GLN A 141 -3.21 11.24 3.04
N ASN A 142 -3.57 12.25 2.26
CA ASN A 142 -3.57 12.19 0.80
C ASN A 142 -2.67 13.32 0.30
N HIS A 143 -1.43 12.99 -0.07
CA HIS A 143 -0.37 13.95 -0.34
C HIS A 143 0.02 13.95 -1.82
N PRO A 144 0.28 15.13 -2.42
CA PRO A 144 0.77 15.21 -3.79
C PRO A 144 2.18 14.61 -3.92
N VAL A 145 2.50 14.17 -5.14
CA VAL A 145 3.84 13.64 -5.46
C VAL A 145 4.95 14.64 -5.12
N LYS A 146 4.72 15.93 -5.33
CA LYS A 146 5.66 16.99 -4.94
C LYS A 146 5.98 16.93 -3.44
N GLU A 147 4.98 16.82 -2.59
CA GLU A 147 5.18 16.76 -1.13
C GLU A 147 5.92 15.48 -0.72
N LEU A 148 5.67 14.35 -1.40
CA LEU A 148 6.44 13.14 -1.23
C LEU A 148 7.93 13.40 -1.48
N ILE A 149 8.26 14.02 -2.62
CA ILE A 149 9.66 14.34 -2.99
C ILE A 149 10.30 15.31 -2.00
N ASP A 150 9.58 16.37 -1.61
CA ASP A 150 10.05 17.37 -0.65
C ASP A 150 10.33 16.72 0.72
N GLU A 151 9.53 15.73 1.14
CA GLU A 151 9.78 14.99 2.37
C GLU A 151 10.97 14.03 2.22
N MET A 152 11.09 13.31 1.08
CA MET A 152 12.24 12.43 0.79
C MET A 152 13.57 13.20 0.80
N ALA A 153 13.56 14.45 0.30
CA ALA A 153 14.73 15.32 0.26
C ALA A 153 15.31 15.66 1.65
N LYS A 154 14.57 15.48 2.72
CA LYS A 154 15.07 15.68 4.09
C LYS A 154 16.02 14.56 4.56
N TYR A 155 15.94 13.40 3.92
CA TYR A 155 16.70 12.19 4.30
C TYR A 155 17.74 11.81 3.24
N TRP A 156 17.68 12.42 2.03
CA TRP A 156 18.61 12.15 0.93
C TRP A 156 19.31 13.40 0.46
N ASP A 157 20.62 13.34 0.29
CA ASP A 157 21.44 14.45 -0.13
C ASP A 157 21.36 14.68 -1.65
N HIS A 158 21.44 15.95 -2.08
CA HIS A 158 21.54 16.34 -3.50
C HIS A 158 20.34 15.90 -4.37
N VAL A 159 19.13 15.97 -3.81
CA VAL A 159 17.88 15.70 -4.55
C VAL A 159 17.72 16.69 -5.70
N LYS A 160 17.50 16.16 -6.91
CA LYS A 160 17.21 16.94 -8.12
C LYS A 160 16.05 16.32 -8.88
N TRP A 161 15.12 17.14 -9.30
CA TRP A 161 14.02 16.72 -10.16
C TRP A 161 13.53 17.86 -11.04
N ASN A 162 12.94 17.54 -12.19
CA ASN A 162 12.29 18.47 -13.10
C ASN A 162 10.80 18.21 -13.12
N ASP A 163 10.02 19.27 -13.22
CA ASP A 163 8.60 19.20 -13.55
C ASP A 163 8.47 19.14 -15.08
N VAL A 164 7.99 18.02 -15.59
CA VAL A 164 7.75 17.81 -17.03
C VAL A 164 6.27 17.67 -17.34
N SER A 165 5.39 18.15 -16.46
CA SER A 165 3.92 18.03 -16.59
C SER A 165 3.35 18.73 -17.84
N GLU A 166 4.05 19.74 -18.36
CA GLU A 166 3.66 20.46 -19.56
C GLU A 166 4.19 19.84 -20.86
N SER A 167 5.07 18.83 -20.80
CA SER A 167 5.58 18.15 -21.98
C SER A 167 4.55 17.19 -22.56
N GLU A 168 4.50 17.07 -23.90
CA GLU A 168 3.46 16.38 -24.65
C GLU A 168 3.34 14.86 -24.35
N GLU A 169 2.11 14.33 -24.51
CA GLU A 169 1.74 12.92 -24.44
C GLU A 169 1.86 12.22 -23.08
N HIS A 170 1.13 12.72 -22.10
CA HIS A 170 0.95 11.94 -20.87
C HIS A 170 -0.26 11.01 -20.96
N LEU A 171 -0.03 9.71 -20.76
CA LEU A 171 -1.10 8.78 -20.46
C LEU A 171 -1.88 9.32 -19.26
N HIS A 172 -3.21 9.35 -19.36
CA HIS A 172 -4.08 9.83 -18.28
C HIS A 172 -3.78 9.06 -16.97
N GLU A 173 -3.14 9.72 -16.04
CA GLU A 173 -2.91 9.20 -14.70
C GLU A 173 -4.04 9.69 -13.79
N ALA A 174 -4.68 8.77 -13.07
CA ALA A 174 -5.76 9.11 -12.16
C ALA A 174 -5.29 10.15 -11.13
N GLY A 175 -5.99 11.27 -11.07
CA GLY A 175 -5.68 12.38 -10.16
C GLY A 175 -5.97 12.03 -8.70
N LEU A 176 -7.01 11.23 -8.44
CA LEU A 176 -7.49 10.89 -7.12
C LEU A 176 -7.91 9.41 -7.03
N LEU A 177 -7.33 8.70 -6.09
CA LEU A 177 -7.77 7.37 -5.68
C LEU A 177 -7.41 7.19 -4.19
N LYS A 178 -8.40 6.94 -3.36
CA LYS A 178 -8.20 6.64 -1.93
C LYS A 178 -9.18 5.58 -1.46
N LEU A 179 -8.86 4.89 -0.37
CA LEU A 179 -9.67 3.85 0.23
C LEU A 179 -10.37 4.36 1.49
N ASN A 180 -11.58 3.86 1.74
CA ASN A 180 -12.20 3.90 3.05
C ASN A 180 -11.85 2.59 3.76
N CYS A 181 -11.31 2.68 4.97
CA CYS A 181 -10.86 1.53 5.76
C CYS A 181 -11.73 1.30 7.02
N ASP A 182 -12.91 1.89 7.09
CA ASP A 182 -13.79 1.79 8.25
C ASP A 182 -14.20 0.35 8.53
N LYS A 183 -14.35 -0.49 7.50
CA LYS A 183 -14.65 -1.92 7.65
C LYS A 183 -13.50 -2.66 8.34
N ALA A 184 -12.25 -2.39 7.96
CA ALA A 184 -11.10 -2.99 8.62
C ALA A 184 -10.98 -2.55 10.09
N LEU A 185 -11.30 -1.28 10.39
CA LEU A 185 -11.38 -0.81 11.77
C LEU A 185 -12.49 -1.53 12.55
N PHE A 186 -13.69 -1.64 11.99
CA PHE A 186 -14.85 -2.22 12.67
C PHE A 186 -14.71 -3.72 12.92
N ASP A 187 -14.34 -4.48 11.88
CA ASP A 187 -14.30 -5.94 11.95
C ASP A 187 -12.99 -6.49 12.52
N LEU A 188 -11.86 -5.82 12.25
CA LEU A 188 -10.53 -6.30 12.60
C LEU A 188 -9.85 -5.48 13.70
N ASN A 189 -10.46 -4.39 14.15
CA ASN A 189 -9.81 -3.39 15.00
C ASN A 189 -8.46 -2.92 14.43
N TRP A 190 -8.33 -2.92 13.09
CA TRP A 190 -7.10 -2.53 12.44
C TRP A 190 -7.12 -1.05 12.05
N MET A 191 -6.05 -0.36 12.37
CA MET A 191 -5.73 0.99 11.90
C MET A 191 -4.26 1.06 11.49
N PRO A 192 -3.89 1.95 10.55
CA PRO A 192 -2.50 2.19 10.20
C PRO A 192 -1.74 2.82 11.35
N THR A 193 -0.48 2.42 11.50
CA THR A 193 0.42 2.85 12.57
C THR A 193 1.18 4.11 12.22
N LEU A 194 1.74 4.17 11.00
CA LEU A 194 2.67 5.24 10.60
C LEU A 194 1.94 6.45 10.04
N GLN A 195 2.50 7.62 10.33
CA GLN A 195 2.14 8.85 9.66
C GLN A 195 2.96 9.02 8.37
N PHE A 196 2.52 9.91 7.47
CA PHE A 196 3.18 10.17 6.18
C PHE A 196 4.70 10.34 6.29
N LYS A 197 5.17 11.21 7.21
CA LYS A 197 6.61 11.47 7.40
C LYS A 197 7.38 10.26 7.86
N GLU A 198 6.80 9.42 8.71
CA GLU A 198 7.43 8.19 9.20
C GLU A 198 7.54 7.16 8.09
N THR A 199 6.48 7.03 7.27
CA THR A 199 6.47 6.20 6.07
C THR A 199 7.62 6.57 5.13
N ILE A 200 7.78 7.87 4.84
CA ILE A 200 8.85 8.37 3.96
C ILE A 200 10.22 8.13 4.57
N ARG A 201 10.41 8.48 5.85
CA ARG A 201 11.67 8.29 6.56
C ARG A 201 12.14 6.83 6.48
N MET A 202 11.31 5.89 6.90
CA MET A 202 11.67 4.47 6.92
C MET A 202 12.00 3.97 5.50
N THR A 203 11.23 4.40 4.50
CA THR A 203 11.48 4.03 3.10
C THR A 203 12.84 4.56 2.61
N VAL A 204 13.11 5.87 2.80
CA VAL A 204 14.35 6.50 2.30
C VAL A 204 15.57 5.99 3.05
N GLU A 205 15.48 5.82 4.38
CA GLU A 205 16.57 5.27 5.19
C GLU A 205 16.98 3.88 4.73
N TRP A 206 16.02 3.03 4.31
CA TRP A 206 16.33 1.72 3.76
C TRP A 206 17.18 1.81 2.49
N TYR A 207 16.77 2.66 1.52
CA TYR A 207 17.54 2.87 0.28
C TYR A 207 18.89 3.54 0.56
N LYS A 208 18.93 4.53 1.45
CA LYS A 208 20.18 5.18 1.85
C LYS A 208 21.16 4.15 2.43
N ARG A 209 20.68 3.28 3.31
CA ARG A 209 21.49 2.19 3.86
C ARG A 209 21.98 1.26 2.76
N TYR A 210 21.12 0.86 1.83
CA TYR A 210 21.48 -0.02 0.71
C TYR A 210 22.60 0.57 -0.15
N TYR A 211 22.48 1.84 -0.56
CA TYR A 211 23.48 2.47 -1.43
C TYR A 211 24.77 2.88 -0.72
N GLN A 212 24.74 3.08 0.59
CA GLN A 212 25.92 3.46 1.38
C GLN A 212 26.64 2.28 2.01
N ALA A 213 26.01 1.12 2.08
CA ALA A 213 26.55 -0.04 2.75
C ALA A 213 27.60 -0.74 1.88
N ASN A 214 28.84 -0.74 2.34
CA ASN A 214 29.89 -1.53 1.69
C ASN A 214 29.84 -3.02 2.05
N ASP A 215 29.17 -3.43 3.13
CA ASP A 215 29.12 -4.83 3.57
C ASP A 215 28.08 -5.12 4.69
N SER A 216 27.05 -4.33 4.87
CA SER A 216 26.08 -4.58 5.94
C SER A 216 24.86 -5.35 5.44
N SER A 217 24.45 -6.34 6.22
CA SER A 217 23.26 -7.12 5.96
C SER A 217 22.00 -6.23 5.91
N MET A 218 21.40 -6.08 4.73
CA MET A 218 20.11 -5.43 4.57
C MET A 218 18.99 -6.20 5.30
N TYR A 219 19.22 -7.48 5.55
CA TYR A 219 18.33 -8.31 6.35
C TYR A 219 18.21 -7.77 7.78
N ASP A 220 19.32 -7.55 8.46
CA ASP A 220 19.32 -7.05 9.86
C ASP A 220 18.70 -5.65 9.94
N PHE A 221 18.99 -4.79 8.95
CA PHE A 221 18.36 -3.48 8.89
C PHE A 221 16.83 -3.56 8.70
N THR A 222 16.38 -4.46 7.84
CA THR A 222 14.95 -4.69 7.62
C THR A 222 14.26 -5.23 8.88
N ILE A 223 14.91 -6.17 9.59
CA ILE A 223 14.42 -6.65 10.89
C ILE A 223 14.31 -5.51 11.90
N ALA A 224 15.33 -4.65 11.99
CA ALA A 224 15.28 -3.48 12.88
C ALA A 224 14.11 -2.53 12.55
N GLN A 225 13.79 -2.33 11.26
CA GLN A 225 12.63 -1.53 10.86
C GLN A 225 11.30 -2.21 11.23
N ILE A 226 11.19 -3.53 11.11
CA ILE A 226 10.01 -4.29 11.56
C ILE A 226 9.84 -4.16 13.08
N GLU A 227 10.92 -4.25 13.84
CA GLU A 227 10.91 -4.07 15.29
C GLU A 227 10.54 -2.63 15.68
N GLU A 228 11.05 -1.63 14.97
CA GLU A 228 10.65 -0.23 15.17
C GLU A 228 9.15 -0.04 14.90
N TYR A 229 8.65 -0.54 13.79
CA TYR A 229 7.23 -0.51 13.44
C TYR A 229 6.37 -1.16 14.53
N THR A 230 6.75 -2.34 15.01
CA THR A 230 6.03 -3.04 16.07
C THR A 230 6.04 -2.26 17.38
N ARG A 231 7.17 -1.65 17.75
CA ARG A 231 7.24 -0.78 18.94
C ARG A 231 6.36 0.47 18.82
N LEU A 232 6.31 1.08 17.64
CA LEU A 232 5.41 2.21 17.38
C LEU A 232 3.95 1.78 17.49
N ALA A 233 3.59 0.63 16.93
CA ALA A 233 2.24 0.09 17.02
C ALA A 233 1.83 -0.17 18.48
N LEU A 234 2.70 -0.78 19.29
CA LEU A 234 2.47 -0.98 20.72
C LEU A 234 2.31 0.35 21.48
N SER A 235 3.18 1.32 21.21
CA SER A 235 3.12 2.64 21.87
C SER A 235 1.88 3.46 21.49
N ARG A 236 1.25 3.15 20.37
CA ARG A 236 0.01 3.74 19.86
C ARG A 236 -1.23 2.89 20.16
N GLU A 237 -1.05 1.86 20.98
CA GLU A 237 -2.12 0.94 21.39
C GLU A 237 -2.87 0.30 20.21
N MET A 238 -2.14 -0.02 19.12
CA MET A 238 -2.73 -0.72 17.99
C MET A 238 -3.13 -2.13 18.37
N ASN A 239 -4.42 -2.47 18.27
CA ASN A 239 -4.98 -3.73 18.76
C ASN A 239 -4.29 -4.97 18.17
N TRP A 240 -3.89 -4.93 16.91
CA TRP A 240 -3.19 -6.04 16.26
C TRP A 240 -1.80 -6.32 16.85
N ALA A 241 -1.19 -5.34 17.55
CA ALA A 241 0.14 -5.46 18.18
C ALA A 241 0.06 -5.83 19.67
N ILE A 242 -1.12 -5.70 20.29
CA ILE A 242 -1.35 -6.04 21.70
C ILE A 242 -1.75 -7.52 21.76
N LYS A 243 -1.06 -8.29 22.59
CA LYS A 243 -1.36 -9.71 22.82
C LYS A 243 -2.50 -9.89 23.81
#